data_92f8cf989b3fd4586e97e6f8568b7d0b
#
_entry.id   92f8cf989b3fd4586e97e6f8568b7d0b
#
_cell.length_a   1.000
_cell.length_b   1.000
_cell.length_c   1.000
_cell.angle_alpha   90.00
_cell.angle_beta   90.00
_cell.angle_gamma   90.00
#
_symmetry.space_group_name_H-M   'P 1'
#
loop_
_entity.id
_entity.type
_entity.pdbx_description
1 polymer ?
#
loop_
_entity_poly.entity_id
_entity_poly.type
_entity_poly.pdbx_seq_one_letter_code
_entity_poly.pdbx_strand_id
1 'polypeptide(L)'
;MFDGISFLHSETNRPVTSRQVSDAALKSGKYDPENLVNSDFYIVGSADAFRPVPITAYARENLFYMQAFTIFGYRKGSFTRRQNFHSFLILYTLAGTGRVEYGGQTAELHVGDGVLIDCRKPHYYEAAEDWKVAVFHFQGPLTEHYAEEYEKMGQPVFHEETTGRFARYLEKILEIYDSPQLYRD
;
A
#
# COMPACT_ATOMS: atom_id res chain seq x y z
N MET A 1 -17.67 6.31 0.71
CA MET A 1 -16.65 5.49 0.06
C MET A 1 -16.15 4.48 1.09
N PHE A 2 -16.00 3.22 0.77
CA PHE A 2 -15.68 2.09 1.67
C PHE A 2 -16.69 1.86 2.82
N ASP A 3 -17.92 2.37 2.70
CA ASP A 3 -18.98 2.14 3.66
C ASP A 3 -19.52 0.70 3.47
N GLY A 4 -19.66 -0.03 4.57
CA GLY A 4 -20.15 -1.41 4.56
C GLY A 4 -19.06 -2.49 4.45
N ILE A 5 -17.79 -2.11 4.32
CA ILE A 5 -16.65 -3.04 4.37
C ILE A 5 -16.16 -3.16 5.80
N SER A 6 -16.02 -4.40 6.27
CA SER A 6 -15.57 -4.67 7.65
C SER A 6 -14.05 -4.64 7.73
N PHE A 7 -13.48 -3.60 8.31
CA PHE A 7 -12.05 -3.47 8.58
C PHE A 7 -11.70 -3.80 10.04
N LEU A 8 -10.50 -4.32 10.25
CA LEU A 8 -9.89 -4.35 11.57
C LEU A 8 -9.31 -2.94 11.83
N HIS A 9 -9.93 -2.21 12.74
CA HIS A 9 -9.47 -0.88 13.11
C HIS A 9 -8.37 -0.98 14.18
N SER A 10 -7.26 -0.29 13.94
CA SER A 10 -6.19 -0.15 14.93
C SER A 10 -5.76 1.31 15.02
N GLU A 11 -5.81 1.86 16.22
CA GLU A 11 -5.24 3.18 16.52
C GLU A 11 -3.91 3.02 17.22
N THR A 12 -2.94 3.80 16.80
CA THR A 12 -1.66 3.90 17.48
C THR A 12 -1.38 5.35 17.86
N ASN A 13 -1.45 5.63 19.16
CA ASN A 13 -1.00 6.90 19.73
C ASN A 13 0.50 6.93 19.98
N ARG A 14 1.20 5.81 19.67
CA ARG A 14 2.64 5.70 19.79
C ARG A 14 3.23 5.46 18.40
N PRO A 15 4.39 6.09 18.11
CA PRO A 15 5.07 5.83 16.84
C PRO A 15 5.41 4.36 16.68
N VAL A 16 5.15 3.85 15.46
CA VAL A 16 5.66 2.54 15.03
C VAL A 16 6.87 2.80 14.16
N THR A 17 7.99 2.21 14.52
CA THR A 17 9.27 2.37 13.80
C THR A 17 9.72 1.05 13.17
N SER A 18 10.54 1.14 12.15
CA SER A 18 11.14 -0.03 11.49
C SER A 18 11.87 -0.95 12.48
N ARG A 19 12.58 -0.39 13.44
CA ARG A 19 13.27 -1.16 14.47
C ARG A 19 12.31 -2.01 15.31
N GLN A 20 11.20 -1.44 15.77
CA GLN A 20 10.21 -2.19 16.56
C GLN A 20 9.57 -3.33 15.77
N VAL A 21 9.26 -3.11 14.49
CA VAL A 21 8.70 -4.14 13.61
C VAL A 21 9.73 -5.23 13.34
N SER A 22 10.97 -4.88 13.07
CA SER A 22 12.06 -5.84 12.86
C SER A 22 12.27 -6.72 14.08
N ASP A 23 12.32 -6.15 15.29
CA ASP A 23 12.47 -6.91 16.54
C ASP A 23 11.29 -7.86 16.77
N ALA A 24 10.07 -7.42 16.49
CA ALA A 24 8.88 -8.25 16.62
C ALA A 24 8.85 -9.37 15.56
N ALA A 25 9.21 -9.07 14.32
CA ALA A 25 9.27 -10.03 13.22
C ALA A 25 10.31 -11.13 13.47
N LEU A 26 11.52 -10.77 13.92
CA LEU A 26 12.56 -11.71 14.29
C LEU A 26 12.12 -12.64 15.43
N LYS A 27 11.42 -12.10 16.44
CA LYS A 27 10.88 -12.88 17.54
C LYS A 27 9.75 -13.85 17.11
N SER A 28 8.96 -13.45 16.14
CA SER A 28 7.81 -14.26 15.67
C SER A 28 8.21 -15.41 14.75
N GLY A 29 9.38 -15.35 14.11
CA GLY A 29 9.83 -16.31 13.10
C GLY A 29 8.94 -16.40 11.86
N LYS A 30 7.96 -15.48 11.70
CA LYS A 30 6.97 -15.51 10.63
C LYS A 30 7.30 -14.61 9.44
N TYR A 31 8.30 -13.77 9.57
CA TYR A 31 8.70 -12.83 8.53
C TYR A 31 10.06 -13.20 7.95
N ASP A 32 10.14 -13.04 6.64
CA ASP A 32 11.42 -13.08 5.97
C ASP A 32 12.25 -11.85 6.37
N PRO A 33 13.41 -12.03 7.02
CA PRO A 33 14.27 -10.91 7.40
C PRO A 33 14.69 -10.04 6.22
N GLU A 34 14.80 -10.62 5.01
CA GLU A 34 15.17 -9.88 3.80
C GLU A 34 14.16 -8.80 3.43
N ASN A 35 12.88 -9.01 3.72
CA ASN A 35 11.83 -8.02 3.48
C ASN A 35 11.89 -6.80 4.41
N LEU A 36 12.64 -6.87 5.52
CA LEU A 36 12.81 -5.78 6.48
C LEU A 36 14.14 -5.06 6.32
N VAL A 37 15.07 -5.64 5.57
CA VAL A 37 16.36 -5.03 5.26
C VAL A 37 16.13 -3.82 4.36
N ASN A 38 16.69 -2.67 4.75
CA ASN A 38 16.56 -1.40 4.03
C ASN A 38 15.15 -0.76 4.10
N SER A 39 14.42 -1.03 5.16
CA SER A 39 13.20 -0.27 5.48
C SER A 39 13.46 0.66 6.66
N ASP A 40 13.15 1.94 6.47
CA ASP A 40 13.12 2.93 7.52
C ASP A 40 11.75 3.61 7.52
N PHE A 41 11.08 3.65 8.65
CA PHE A 41 9.79 4.30 8.76
C PHE A 41 9.51 4.79 10.17
N TYR A 42 8.72 5.85 10.22
CA TYR A 42 8.13 6.41 11.41
C TYR A 42 6.66 6.66 11.13
N ILE A 43 5.79 5.90 11.77
CA ILE A 43 4.36 5.92 11.48
C ILE A 43 3.59 6.25 12.75
N VAL A 44 2.78 7.30 12.69
CA VAL A 44 1.79 7.68 13.70
C VAL A 44 0.45 7.85 13.00
N GLY A 45 -0.60 7.27 13.55
CA GLY A 45 -1.93 7.41 12.97
C GLY A 45 -2.86 6.25 13.29
N SER A 46 -3.88 6.11 12.47
CA SER A 46 -4.86 5.03 12.56
C SER A 46 -4.89 4.22 11.27
N ALA A 47 -5.07 2.94 11.40
CA ALA A 47 -5.21 2.04 10.27
C ALA A 47 -6.51 1.27 10.34
N ASP A 48 -7.25 1.27 9.25
CA ASP A 48 -8.33 0.33 8.98
C ASP A 48 -7.72 -0.81 8.16
N ALA A 49 -7.39 -1.94 8.82
CA ALA A 49 -6.69 -3.03 8.22
C ALA A 49 -7.65 -4.07 7.68
N PHE A 50 -7.34 -4.55 6.49
CA PHE A 50 -8.02 -5.67 5.89
C PHE A 50 -7.50 -7.00 6.47
N ARG A 51 -8.37 -8.03 6.60
CA ARG A 51 -7.95 -9.35 7.03
C ARG A 51 -7.07 -10.00 5.96
N PRO A 52 -5.86 -10.43 6.28
CA PRO A 52 -5.04 -11.17 5.32
C PRO A 52 -5.77 -12.45 4.92
N VAL A 53 -5.93 -12.65 3.62
CA VAL A 53 -6.42 -13.90 3.05
C VAL A 53 -5.21 -14.76 2.69
N PRO A 54 -5.18 -16.05 3.06
CA PRO A 54 -4.11 -16.94 2.62
C PRO A 54 -4.06 -16.96 1.08
N ILE A 55 -2.90 -16.68 0.52
CA ILE A 55 -2.68 -16.70 -0.92
C ILE A 55 -2.32 -18.14 -1.30
N THR A 56 -3.09 -18.73 -2.23
CA THR A 56 -2.83 -20.09 -2.72
C THR A 56 -1.55 -20.13 -3.58
N ALA A 57 -0.95 -21.31 -3.73
CA ALA A 57 0.16 -21.51 -4.64
C ALA A 57 -0.24 -21.18 -6.08
N TYR A 58 -1.46 -21.57 -6.46
CA TYR A 58 -2.01 -21.27 -7.79
C TYR A 58 -2.09 -19.76 -8.07
N ALA A 59 -2.60 -18.97 -7.09
CA ALA A 59 -2.69 -17.51 -7.24
C ALA A 59 -1.31 -16.88 -7.39
N ARG A 60 -0.34 -17.31 -6.59
CA ARG A 60 1.03 -16.79 -6.67
C ARG A 60 1.67 -17.00 -8.05
N GLU A 61 1.38 -18.12 -8.68
CA GLU A 61 1.98 -18.50 -9.96
C GLU A 61 1.23 -17.96 -11.17
N ASN A 62 -0.08 -17.71 -11.05
CA ASN A 62 -0.95 -17.52 -12.21
C ASN A 62 -1.80 -16.25 -12.19
N LEU A 63 -2.00 -15.60 -11.04
CA LEU A 63 -2.96 -14.51 -10.89
C LEU A 63 -2.31 -13.25 -10.32
N PHE A 64 -2.98 -12.12 -10.52
CA PHE A 64 -2.76 -10.96 -9.66
C PHE A 64 -3.41 -11.25 -8.31
N TYR A 65 -2.71 -11.00 -7.23
CA TYR A 65 -3.22 -11.20 -5.88
C TYR A 65 -2.89 -10.03 -4.97
N MET A 66 -3.80 -9.74 -4.07
CA MET A 66 -3.61 -8.75 -3.04
C MET A 66 -2.74 -9.32 -1.91
N GLN A 67 -1.68 -8.59 -1.54
CA GLN A 67 -0.84 -8.92 -0.38
C GLN A 67 -1.35 -8.24 0.89
N ALA A 68 -1.73 -6.98 0.75
CA ALA A 68 -2.29 -6.19 1.86
C ALA A 68 -3.11 -5.03 1.32
N PHE A 69 -4.14 -4.67 2.07
CA PHE A 69 -4.90 -3.45 1.87
C PHE A 69 -5.15 -2.79 3.23
N THR A 70 -4.98 -1.47 3.25
CA THR A 70 -5.24 -0.67 4.44
C THR A 70 -5.73 0.71 4.01
N ILE A 71 -6.70 1.26 4.72
CA ILE A 71 -6.93 2.70 4.72
C ILE A 71 -6.20 3.26 5.93
N PHE A 72 -5.23 4.13 5.69
CA PHE A 72 -4.39 4.66 6.74
C PHE A 72 -4.56 6.18 6.85
N GLY A 73 -4.75 6.65 8.10
CA GLY A 73 -4.70 8.07 8.45
C GLY A 73 -3.35 8.39 9.08
N TYR A 74 -2.39 8.80 8.27
CA TYR A 74 -1.08 9.25 8.72
C TYR A 74 -1.15 10.62 9.37
N ARG A 75 -0.52 10.79 10.52
CA ARG A 75 -0.25 12.11 11.08
C ARG A 75 0.93 12.75 10.37
N LYS A 76 0.92 14.09 10.28
CA LYS A 76 2.01 14.89 9.71
C LYS A 76 3.38 14.42 10.23
N GLY A 77 4.33 14.27 9.32
CA GLY A 77 5.68 13.80 9.60
C GLY A 77 5.84 12.28 9.69
N SER A 78 4.76 11.52 9.53
CA SER A 78 4.88 10.08 9.31
C SER A 78 5.50 9.81 7.95
N PHE A 79 6.42 8.85 7.87
CA PHE A 79 7.08 8.51 6.62
C PHE A 79 7.40 7.03 6.49
N THR A 80 7.63 6.60 5.27
CA THR A 80 8.24 5.31 4.91
C THR A 80 9.32 5.55 3.87
N ARG A 81 10.52 5.03 4.12
CA ARG A 81 11.62 4.93 3.17
C ARG A 81 11.97 3.47 3.03
N ARG A 82 11.93 2.93 1.82
CA ARG A 82 12.12 1.50 1.61
C ARG A 82 12.73 1.20 0.25
N GLN A 83 13.35 0.03 0.15
CA GLN A 83 13.78 -0.62 -1.09
C GLN A 83 13.84 -2.14 -0.88
N ASN A 84 13.98 -2.90 -1.95
CA ASN A 84 14.08 -4.37 -1.95
C ASN A 84 12.89 -5.08 -1.27
N PHE A 85 11.71 -4.49 -1.32
CA PHE A 85 10.49 -5.10 -0.82
C PHE A 85 9.69 -5.69 -2.00
N HIS A 86 9.51 -7.01 -2.01
CA HIS A 86 8.84 -7.73 -3.10
C HIS A 86 7.34 -7.47 -3.13
N SER A 87 6.97 -6.32 -3.63
CA SER A 87 5.58 -5.87 -3.75
C SER A 87 5.47 -4.74 -4.76
N PHE A 88 4.29 -4.60 -5.33
CA PHE A 88 3.85 -3.37 -5.98
C PHE A 88 2.87 -2.66 -5.06
N LEU A 89 2.94 -1.36 -5.04
CA LEU A 89 2.16 -0.51 -4.13
C LEU A 89 1.41 0.54 -4.92
N ILE A 90 0.13 0.65 -4.67
CA ILE A 90 -0.64 1.84 -5.02
C ILE A 90 -0.94 2.59 -3.73
N LEU A 91 -0.55 3.86 -3.70
CA LEU A 91 -1.01 4.84 -2.73
C LEU A 91 -2.04 5.72 -3.43
N TYR A 92 -3.23 5.86 -2.85
CA TYR A 92 -4.30 6.70 -3.39
C TYR A 92 -4.83 7.63 -2.31
N THR A 93 -4.72 8.95 -2.54
CA THR A 93 -5.04 9.97 -1.55
C THR A 93 -6.55 10.17 -1.43
N LEU A 94 -7.07 9.98 -0.22
CA LEU A 94 -8.47 10.14 0.15
C LEU A 94 -8.75 11.50 0.83
N ALA A 95 -7.77 12.02 1.59
CA ALA A 95 -7.84 13.31 2.24
C ALA A 95 -6.44 13.80 2.64
N GLY A 96 -6.26 15.10 2.76
CA GLY A 96 -4.97 15.71 3.13
C GLY A 96 -3.95 15.67 2.00
N THR A 97 -2.65 15.74 2.37
CA THR A 97 -1.56 15.86 1.41
C THR A 97 -0.40 14.95 1.80
N GLY A 98 0.03 14.11 0.85
CA GLY A 98 1.25 13.33 0.92
C GLY A 98 2.32 13.85 -0.02
N ARG A 99 3.56 13.41 0.18
CA ARG A 99 4.69 13.62 -0.73
C ARG A 99 5.33 12.28 -1.04
N VAL A 100 5.70 12.08 -2.30
CA VAL A 100 6.38 10.87 -2.75
C VAL A 100 7.67 11.23 -3.49
N GLU A 101 8.71 10.41 -3.27
CA GLU A 101 9.95 10.42 -4.05
C GLU A 101 10.13 9.01 -4.64
N TYR A 102 10.06 8.91 -5.97
CA TYR A 102 10.16 7.64 -6.69
C TYR A 102 10.65 7.87 -8.12
N GLY A 103 11.51 6.98 -8.63
CA GLY A 103 12.02 7.06 -9.99
C GLY A 103 12.80 8.36 -10.30
N GLY A 104 13.44 8.96 -9.28
CA GLY A 104 14.15 10.24 -9.42
C GLY A 104 13.25 11.48 -9.49
N GLN A 105 11.96 11.30 -9.29
CA GLN A 105 10.95 12.36 -9.26
C GLN A 105 10.41 12.57 -7.85
N THR A 106 9.96 13.79 -7.58
CA THR A 106 9.27 14.16 -6.35
C THR A 106 7.92 14.75 -6.73
N ALA A 107 6.84 14.32 -6.08
CA ALA A 107 5.51 14.86 -6.29
C ALA A 107 4.76 15.02 -4.97
N GLU A 108 3.88 16.02 -4.90
CA GLU A 108 2.84 16.10 -3.88
C GLU A 108 1.61 15.34 -4.36
N LEU A 109 0.95 14.65 -3.45
CA LEU A 109 -0.25 13.86 -3.69
C LEU A 109 -1.43 14.51 -2.97
N HIS A 110 -2.35 15.04 -3.75
CA HIS A 110 -3.60 15.62 -3.27
C HIS A 110 -4.77 14.64 -3.44
N VAL A 111 -5.93 14.98 -2.94
CA VAL A 111 -7.14 14.14 -3.05
C VAL A 111 -7.40 13.79 -4.52
N GLY A 112 -7.54 12.50 -4.81
CA GLY A 112 -7.69 11.97 -6.17
C GLY A 112 -6.36 11.59 -6.85
N ASP A 113 -5.22 11.96 -6.26
CA ASP A 113 -3.92 11.53 -6.77
C ASP A 113 -3.56 10.16 -6.25
N GLY A 114 -2.98 9.36 -7.13
CA GLY A 114 -2.39 8.08 -6.78
C GLY A 114 -1.01 7.90 -7.41
N VAL A 115 -0.24 6.98 -6.85
CA VAL A 115 1.07 6.60 -7.37
C VAL A 115 1.21 5.09 -7.39
N LEU A 116 1.78 4.56 -8.48
CA LEU A 116 2.19 3.17 -8.58
C LEU A 116 3.69 3.07 -8.34
N ILE A 117 4.08 2.25 -7.38
CA ILE A 117 5.46 2.06 -6.94
C ILE A 117 5.84 0.58 -7.07
N ASP A 118 6.93 0.28 -7.77
CA ASP A 118 7.65 -0.97 -7.61
C ASP A 118 8.50 -0.89 -6.32
N CYS A 119 8.06 -1.53 -5.27
CA CYS A 119 8.69 -1.43 -3.96
C CYS A 119 10.09 -2.09 -3.88
N ARG A 120 10.53 -2.80 -4.91
CA ARG A 120 11.91 -3.29 -5.02
C ARG A 120 12.88 -2.14 -5.28
N LYS A 121 12.41 -1.06 -5.92
CA LYS A 121 13.17 0.17 -6.19
C LYS A 121 13.15 1.09 -4.96
N PRO A 122 14.18 1.94 -4.80
CA PRO A 122 14.17 2.94 -3.75
C PRO A 122 12.97 3.87 -3.87
N HIS A 123 12.24 4.02 -2.77
CA HIS A 123 11.09 4.92 -2.69
C HIS A 123 10.95 5.51 -1.30
N TYR A 124 10.37 6.70 -1.27
CA TYR A 124 10.04 7.43 -0.06
C TYR A 124 8.67 8.07 -0.19
N TYR A 125 7.89 8.03 0.86
CA TYR A 125 6.68 8.82 0.98
C TYR A 125 6.46 9.29 2.40
N GLU A 126 5.86 10.47 2.53
CA GLU A 126 5.58 11.10 3.81
C GLU A 126 4.23 11.81 3.84
N ALA A 127 3.68 11.97 5.02
CA ALA A 127 2.54 12.84 5.28
C ALA A 127 3.04 14.28 5.44
N ALA A 128 2.91 15.07 4.38
CA ALA A 128 3.24 16.52 4.41
C ALA A 128 2.27 17.28 5.34
N GLU A 129 1.04 16.80 5.42
CA GLU A 129 0.02 17.17 6.40
C GLU A 129 -0.59 15.87 6.97
N ASP A 130 -1.66 15.96 7.77
CA ASP A 130 -2.44 14.77 8.10
C ASP A 130 -3.02 14.19 6.80
N TRP A 131 -2.67 12.93 6.49
CA TRP A 131 -2.88 12.34 5.19
C TRP A 131 -3.65 11.01 5.29
N LYS A 132 -4.85 10.95 4.71
CA LYS A 132 -5.63 9.73 4.60
C LYS A 132 -5.45 9.11 3.22
N VAL A 133 -5.00 7.87 3.19
CA VAL A 133 -4.59 7.18 1.97
C VAL A 133 -5.08 5.74 1.96
N ALA A 134 -5.51 5.26 0.79
CA ALA A 134 -5.65 3.84 0.54
C ALA A 134 -4.28 3.27 0.14
N VAL A 135 -3.83 2.27 0.87
CA VAL A 135 -2.55 1.57 0.69
C VAL A 135 -2.86 0.17 0.17
N PHE A 136 -2.54 -0.10 -1.07
CA PHE A 136 -2.84 -1.35 -1.74
C PHE A 136 -1.56 -2.03 -2.22
N HIS A 137 -1.16 -3.09 -1.54
CA HIS A 137 -0.03 -3.93 -1.92
C HIS A 137 -0.52 -5.14 -2.74
N PHE A 138 0.11 -5.40 -3.87
CA PHE A 138 -0.24 -6.51 -4.75
C PHE A 138 0.98 -7.10 -5.45
N GLN A 139 0.79 -8.28 -6.01
CA GLN A 139 1.81 -9.02 -6.76
C GLN A 139 1.14 -9.91 -7.83
N GLY A 140 1.93 -10.48 -8.73
CA GLY A 140 1.47 -11.42 -9.73
C GLY A 140 2.47 -11.61 -10.86
N PRO A 141 2.34 -12.65 -11.69
CA PRO A 141 3.33 -13.02 -12.70
C PRO A 141 3.60 -11.94 -13.76
N LEU A 142 2.61 -11.11 -14.08
CA LEU A 142 2.72 -10.06 -15.09
C LEU A 142 2.89 -8.65 -14.49
N THR A 143 3.03 -8.55 -13.17
CA THR A 143 3.08 -7.26 -12.49
C THR A 143 4.30 -6.43 -12.93
N GLU A 144 5.44 -7.07 -13.11
CA GLU A 144 6.66 -6.41 -13.60
C GLU A 144 6.46 -5.80 -14.98
N HIS A 145 5.89 -6.56 -15.89
CA HIS A 145 5.64 -6.10 -17.26
C HIS A 145 4.71 -4.87 -17.28
N TYR A 146 3.62 -4.91 -16.53
CA TYR A 146 2.70 -3.76 -16.45
C TYR A 146 3.33 -2.55 -15.76
N ALA A 147 4.15 -2.77 -14.74
CA ALA A 147 4.85 -1.67 -14.07
C ALA A 147 5.88 -1.02 -15.00
N GLU A 148 6.62 -1.81 -15.79
CA GLU A 148 7.56 -1.28 -16.79
C GLU A 148 6.84 -0.48 -17.88
N GLU A 149 5.70 -0.95 -18.38
CA GLU A 149 4.90 -0.21 -19.36
C GLU A 149 4.37 1.10 -18.76
N TYR A 150 3.93 1.07 -17.52
CA TYR A 150 3.48 2.28 -16.81
C TYR A 150 4.62 3.29 -16.61
N GLU A 151 5.80 2.83 -16.22
CA GLU A 151 6.98 3.69 -16.06
C GLU A 151 7.43 4.34 -17.37
N LYS A 152 7.27 3.66 -18.51
CA LYS A 152 7.55 4.23 -19.84
C LYS A 152 6.66 5.43 -20.17
N MET A 153 5.49 5.56 -19.54
CA MET A 153 4.64 6.74 -19.67
C MET A 153 5.24 7.99 -18.98
N GLY A 154 6.32 7.81 -18.20
CA GLY A 154 7.12 8.91 -17.64
C GLY A 154 6.50 9.62 -16.43
N GLN A 155 5.38 9.15 -15.93
CA GLN A 155 4.71 9.74 -14.76
C GLN A 155 4.29 8.64 -13.79
N PRO A 156 4.94 8.52 -12.62
CA PRO A 156 4.53 7.55 -11.60
C PRO A 156 3.22 7.95 -10.91
N VAL A 157 2.84 9.23 -10.99
CA VAL A 157 1.62 9.78 -10.37
C VAL A 157 0.51 9.85 -11.42
N PHE A 158 -0.66 9.38 -11.06
CA PHE A 158 -1.89 9.54 -11.82
C PHE A 158 -2.89 10.37 -11.03
N HIS A 159 -3.72 11.12 -11.74
CA HIS A 159 -4.83 11.88 -11.16
C HIS A 159 -6.15 11.28 -11.59
N GLU A 160 -7.05 11.08 -10.65
CA GLU A 160 -8.41 10.69 -10.94
C GLU A 160 -9.34 11.90 -10.93
N GLU A 161 -9.84 12.23 -12.12
CA GLU A 161 -10.90 13.23 -12.20
C GLU A 161 -12.14 12.79 -11.43
N THR A 162 -12.92 13.73 -10.99
CA THR A 162 -14.09 13.76 -10.10
C THR A 162 -15.03 12.54 -9.97
N THR A 163 -14.84 11.46 -10.68
CA THR A 163 -15.79 10.34 -10.71
C THR A 163 -15.54 9.28 -9.62
N GLY A 164 -14.41 9.31 -8.92
CA GLY A 164 -14.04 8.29 -7.94
C GLY A 164 -14.04 6.86 -8.52
N ARG A 165 -13.72 6.71 -9.80
CA ARG A 165 -13.77 5.43 -10.51
C ARG A 165 -12.75 4.44 -9.94
N PHE A 166 -11.52 4.91 -9.71
CA PHE A 166 -10.46 4.11 -9.15
C PHE A 166 -10.82 3.64 -7.73
N ALA A 167 -11.31 4.57 -6.90
CA ALA A 167 -11.76 4.26 -5.56
C ALA A 167 -12.90 3.22 -5.57
N ARG A 168 -13.84 3.29 -6.53
CA ARG A 168 -14.90 2.27 -6.69
C ARG A 168 -14.35 0.90 -7.09
N TYR A 169 -13.29 0.84 -7.89
CA TYR A 169 -12.63 -0.43 -8.20
C TYR A 169 -11.95 -1.04 -6.97
N LEU A 170 -11.29 -0.22 -6.16
CA LEU A 170 -10.73 -0.69 -4.89
C LEU A 170 -11.82 -1.21 -3.95
N GLU A 171 -12.94 -0.49 -3.81
CA GLU A 171 -14.10 -0.95 -3.03
C GLU A 171 -14.60 -2.33 -3.53
N LYS A 172 -14.74 -2.47 -4.85
CA LYS A 172 -15.19 -3.72 -5.45
C LYS A 172 -14.26 -4.90 -5.17
N ILE A 173 -12.94 -4.67 -5.23
CA ILE A 173 -11.94 -5.67 -4.87
C ILE A 173 -12.12 -6.09 -3.41
N LEU A 174 -12.30 -5.12 -2.51
CA LEU A 174 -12.47 -5.39 -1.09
C LEU A 174 -13.78 -6.13 -0.78
N GLU A 175 -14.89 -5.75 -1.44
CA GLU A 175 -16.16 -6.46 -1.32
C GLU A 175 -16.02 -7.95 -1.69
N ILE A 176 -15.26 -8.24 -2.76
CA ILE A 176 -15.00 -9.62 -3.19
C ILE A 176 -14.19 -10.35 -2.11
N TYR A 177 -13.17 -9.71 -1.54
CA TYR A 177 -12.35 -10.31 -0.49
C TYR A 177 -13.10 -10.51 0.83
N ASP A 178 -14.02 -9.63 1.19
CA ASP A 178 -14.80 -9.72 2.42
C ASP A 178 -16.01 -10.67 2.29
N SER A 179 -16.40 -11.00 1.05
CA SER A 179 -17.51 -11.91 0.82
C SER A 179 -17.12 -13.38 1.09
N PRO A 180 -18.03 -14.21 1.65
CA PRO A 180 -17.78 -15.63 1.89
C PRO A 180 -17.86 -16.44 0.59
N GLN A 181 -17.14 -16.08 -0.45
CA GLN A 181 -17.17 -16.77 -1.72
C GLN A 181 -16.14 -17.89 -1.80
N LEU A 182 -16.46 -18.93 -2.60
CA LEU A 182 -15.64 -20.12 -2.80
C LEU A 182 -14.32 -19.85 -3.55
N TYR A 183 -14.20 -18.71 -4.22
CA TYR A 183 -13.04 -18.32 -5.03
C TYR A 183 -12.54 -16.98 -4.54
N ARG A 184 -11.50 -16.99 -3.71
CA ARG A 184 -10.84 -15.80 -3.18
C ARG A 184 -9.47 -15.53 -3.83
N ASP A 185 -9.10 -16.38 -4.77
CA ASP A 185 -7.90 -16.27 -5.56
C ASP A 185 -8.12 -15.38 -6.78
#